data_f23d89fde4c73cc8ce3fc4a11b22e064
#
_entry.id   f23d89fde4c73cc8ce3fc4a11b22e064
#
_cell.length_a   1.000
_cell.length_b   1.000
_cell.length_c   1.000
_cell.angle_alpha   90.00
_cell.angle_beta   90.00
_cell.angle_gamma   90.00
#
_symmetry.space_group_name_H-M   'P 1'
#
loop_
_entity.id
_entity.type
_entity.pdbx_description
1 polymer ?
#
loop_
_entity_poly.entity_id
_entity_poly.type
_entity_poly.pdbx_seq_one_letter_code
_entity_poly.pdbx_strand_id
1 'polypeptide(L)'
;TDARGHLYWHICQELTGELAEFDDNDKITGGQVAQIKELVLKYQIPVVCVEVNGPGSFAGKLLRQALKGTGCGVREEFSITNKQKRILDAFEAPLSSRFLWAHTDVLDGPAYDQMRDFNPALTNQPDDFIDSGAGAISQTPVRIGKVVGIPTGHAREDWQLSDGDHLVDVDY
;
A
#
# COMPACT_ATOMS: atom_id res chain seq x y z
N THR A 1 -7.46 1.46 -4.77
CA THR A 1 -8.94 1.49 -4.78
C THR A 1 -9.47 2.29 -5.96
N ASP A 2 -10.63 1.92 -6.49
CA ASP A 2 -11.34 2.70 -7.49
C ASP A 2 -12.34 3.70 -6.83
N ALA A 3 -13.07 4.46 -7.67
CA ALA A 3 -14.07 5.42 -7.19
C ALA A 3 -15.29 4.77 -6.49
N ARG A 4 -15.47 3.46 -6.66
CA ARG A 4 -16.55 2.68 -6.03
C ARG A 4 -16.14 2.04 -4.72
N GLY A 5 -14.86 2.17 -4.34
CA GLY A 5 -14.29 1.56 -3.13
C GLY A 5 -13.78 0.13 -3.32
N HIS A 6 -13.74 -0.39 -4.57
CA HIS A 6 -13.14 -1.69 -4.81
C HIS A 6 -11.64 -1.65 -4.52
N LEU A 7 -11.16 -2.70 -3.88
CA LEU A 7 -9.76 -2.93 -3.57
C LEU A 7 -9.18 -3.89 -4.63
N TYR A 8 -7.97 -3.60 -5.08
CA TYR A 8 -7.27 -4.42 -6.06
C TYR A 8 -5.94 -4.86 -5.47
N TRP A 9 -5.83 -6.15 -5.18
CA TRP A 9 -4.60 -6.78 -4.74
C TRP A 9 -3.80 -7.21 -5.97
N HIS A 10 -2.86 -6.39 -6.34
CA HIS A 10 -2.16 -6.54 -7.61
C HIS A 10 -0.97 -7.48 -7.56
N ILE A 11 -0.21 -7.46 -6.46
CA ILE A 11 0.98 -8.29 -6.28
C ILE A 11 1.14 -8.66 -4.80
N CYS A 12 1.66 -9.85 -4.56
CA CYS A 12 2.12 -10.31 -3.27
C CYS A 12 3.32 -11.23 -3.49
N GLN A 13 4.49 -10.85 -2.99
CA GLN A 13 5.71 -11.61 -3.20
C GLN A 13 6.62 -11.53 -1.96
N GLU A 14 7.41 -12.56 -1.78
CA GLU A 14 8.48 -12.57 -0.79
C GLU A 14 9.67 -11.74 -1.28
N LEU A 15 10.27 -11.00 -0.36
CA LEU A 15 11.54 -10.32 -0.58
C LEU A 15 12.67 -11.22 -0.06
N THR A 16 13.75 -11.35 -0.81
CA THR A 16 14.84 -12.28 -0.50
C THR A 16 16.15 -11.57 -0.20
N GLY A 17 17.04 -12.26 0.49
CA GLY A 17 18.36 -11.75 0.82
C GLY A 17 18.38 -10.84 2.07
N GLU A 18 19.48 -10.15 2.25
CA GLU A 18 19.69 -9.19 3.34
C GLU A 18 18.77 -7.98 3.20
N LEU A 19 18.54 -7.27 4.29
CA LEU A 19 17.70 -6.06 4.27
C LEU A 19 18.24 -5.02 3.30
N ALA A 20 19.55 -4.78 3.30
CA ALA A 20 20.22 -3.89 2.34
C ALA A 20 21.66 -4.35 2.13
N GLU A 21 22.15 -4.21 0.91
CA GLU A 21 23.56 -4.39 0.52
C GLU A 21 24.13 -3.05 0.11
N PHE A 22 25.39 -2.79 0.47
CA PHE A 22 26.03 -1.51 0.27
C PHE A 22 27.31 -1.65 -0.55
N ASP A 23 27.65 -0.64 -1.33
CA ASP A 23 28.95 -0.50 -1.95
C ASP A 23 29.97 0.21 -1.00
N ASP A 24 31.21 0.36 -1.48
CA ASP A 24 32.29 1.01 -0.74
C ASP A 24 32.03 2.49 -0.38
N ASN A 25 30.97 3.08 -0.94
CA ASN A 25 30.56 4.47 -0.73
C ASN A 25 29.25 4.56 0.12
N ASP A 26 28.89 3.51 0.85
CA ASP A 26 27.66 3.43 1.63
C ASP A 26 26.36 3.62 0.81
N LYS A 27 26.41 3.35 -0.50
CA LYS A 27 25.25 3.40 -1.36
C LYS A 27 24.57 2.04 -1.41
N ILE A 28 23.24 2.03 -1.30
CA ILE A 28 22.45 0.81 -1.40
C ILE A 28 22.49 0.29 -2.85
N THR A 29 22.98 -0.94 -3.03
CA THR A 29 23.15 -1.61 -4.33
C THR A 29 22.30 -2.87 -4.47
N GLY A 30 21.84 -3.45 -3.35
CA GLY A 30 21.09 -4.69 -3.35
C GLY A 30 20.21 -4.89 -2.10
N GLY A 31 19.76 -6.13 -1.93
CA GLY A 31 18.94 -6.55 -0.82
C GLY A 31 17.44 -6.24 -1.00
N GLN A 32 16.66 -6.48 0.05
CA GLN A 32 15.21 -6.32 0.05
C GLN A 32 14.77 -4.88 -0.26
N VAL A 33 15.50 -3.90 0.25
CA VAL A 33 15.22 -2.46 0.02
C VAL A 33 15.39 -2.08 -1.45
N ALA A 34 16.36 -2.68 -2.16
CA ALA A 34 16.53 -2.48 -3.59
C ALA A 34 15.38 -3.11 -4.39
N GLN A 35 14.93 -4.31 -4.02
CA GLN A 35 13.76 -4.97 -4.62
C GLN A 35 12.49 -4.12 -4.43
N ILE A 36 12.28 -3.54 -3.25
CA ILE A 36 11.16 -2.61 -3.02
C ILE A 36 11.26 -1.39 -3.95
N LYS A 37 12.47 -0.83 -4.12
CA LYS A 37 12.68 0.30 -5.02
C LYS A 37 12.31 -0.05 -6.47
N GLU A 38 12.68 -1.23 -6.96
CA GLU A 38 12.30 -1.71 -8.29
C GLU A 38 10.79 -1.81 -8.44
N LEU A 39 10.09 -2.37 -7.43
CA LEU A 39 8.63 -2.43 -7.40
C LEU A 39 7.99 -1.03 -7.40
N VAL A 40 8.53 -0.11 -6.61
CA VAL A 40 8.06 1.28 -6.54
C VAL A 40 8.15 1.95 -7.91
N LEU A 41 9.28 1.80 -8.61
CA LEU A 41 9.47 2.38 -9.94
C LEU A 41 8.59 1.70 -11.00
N LYS A 42 8.51 0.37 -10.96
CA LYS A 42 7.71 -0.41 -11.92
C LYS A 42 6.23 -0.10 -11.85
N TYR A 43 5.68 -0.01 -10.63
CA TYR A 43 4.25 0.16 -10.39
C TYR A 43 3.87 1.60 -10.00
N GLN A 44 4.84 2.53 -10.01
CA GLN A 44 4.63 3.94 -9.63
C GLN A 44 3.94 4.08 -8.27
N ILE A 45 4.43 3.33 -7.28
CA ILE A 45 3.84 3.27 -5.95
C ILE A 45 4.08 4.61 -5.22
N PRO A 46 3.02 5.30 -4.78
CA PRO A 46 3.16 6.62 -4.17
C PRO A 46 3.62 6.57 -2.72
N VAL A 47 3.34 5.48 -2.00
CA VAL A 47 3.68 5.31 -0.59
C VAL A 47 4.00 3.85 -0.30
N VAL A 48 5.09 3.63 0.42
CA VAL A 48 5.45 2.36 1.05
C VAL A 48 5.17 2.46 2.54
N CYS A 49 4.36 1.56 3.08
CA CYS A 49 4.14 1.42 4.51
C CYS A 49 5.01 0.29 5.03
N VAL A 50 5.70 0.53 6.14
CA VAL A 50 6.58 -0.45 6.78
C VAL A 50 6.26 -0.56 8.25
N GLU A 51 6.05 -1.78 8.73
CA GLU A 51 5.88 -2.05 10.14
C GLU A 51 7.25 -2.02 10.83
N VAL A 52 7.38 -1.19 11.87
CA VAL A 52 8.65 -0.92 12.56
C VAL A 52 8.68 -1.47 13.98
N ASN A 53 8.05 -2.61 14.21
CA ASN A 53 8.06 -3.28 15.50
C ASN A 53 9.42 -3.98 15.74
N GLY A 54 10.01 -3.75 16.91
CA GLY A 54 11.24 -4.40 17.32
C GLY A 54 12.44 -4.17 16.39
N PRO A 55 13.13 -5.23 15.91
CA PRO A 55 14.34 -5.12 15.07
C PRO A 55 14.10 -4.42 13.73
N GLY A 56 12.86 -4.32 13.27
CA GLY A 56 12.49 -3.67 12.01
C GLY A 56 12.63 -2.14 11.98
N SER A 57 12.97 -1.51 13.10
CA SER A 57 13.08 -0.04 13.21
C SER A 57 14.09 0.62 12.25
N PHE A 58 15.06 -0.14 11.75
CA PHE A 58 16.03 0.36 10.78
C PHE A 58 15.51 0.38 9.34
N ALA A 59 14.49 -0.44 9.01
CA ALA A 59 13.98 -0.59 7.65
C ALA A 59 13.44 0.73 7.10
N GLY A 60 12.72 1.50 7.91
CA GLY A 60 12.17 2.79 7.49
C GLY A 60 13.25 3.81 7.06
N LYS A 61 14.38 3.86 7.76
CA LYS A 61 15.50 4.75 7.40
C LYS A 61 16.14 4.33 6.08
N LEU A 62 16.39 3.04 5.89
CA LEU A 62 16.98 2.50 4.67
C LEU A 62 16.05 2.68 3.47
N LEU A 63 14.75 2.46 3.66
CA LEU A 63 13.75 2.72 2.62
C LEU A 63 13.72 4.20 2.21
N ARG A 64 13.72 5.14 3.14
CA ARG A 64 13.79 6.57 2.80
C ARG A 64 15.05 6.92 2.01
N GLN A 65 16.20 6.31 2.37
CA GLN A 65 17.43 6.50 1.64
C GLN A 65 17.34 5.95 0.21
N ALA A 66 16.87 4.73 0.03
CA ALA A 66 16.76 4.08 -1.26
C ALA A 66 15.73 4.73 -2.18
N LEU A 67 14.60 5.19 -1.62
CA LEU A 67 13.49 5.77 -2.37
C LEU A 67 13.63 7.27 -2.61
N LYS A 68 14.74 7.90 -2.15
CA LYS A 68 14.99 9.31 -2.40
C LYS A 68 14.99 9.60 -3.91
N GLY A 69 14.20 10.59 -4.31
CA GLY A 69 14.07 11.01 -5.72
C GLY A 69 13.11 10.18 -6.57
N THR A 70 12.46 9.14 -6.03
CA THR A 70 11.45 8.35 -6.77
C THR A 70 10.05 8.96 -6.74
N GLY A 71 9.80 9.94 -5.87
CA GLY A 71 8.45 10.46 -5.60
C GLY A 71 7.65 9.61 -4.62
N CYS A 72 8.18 8.48 -4.16
CA CYS A 72 7.50 7.61 -3.19
C CYS A 72 7.78 8.04 -1.75
N GLY A 73 6.72 8.16 -0.94
CA GLY A 73 6.81 8.38 0.49
C GLY A 73 7.02 7.09 1.28
N VAL A 74 7.63 7.17 2.47
CA VAL A 74 7.75 6.05 3.40
C VAL A 74 6.99 6.38 4.68
N ARG A 75 6.01 5.55 5.03
CA ARG A 75 5.24 5.63 6.27
C ARG A 75 5.66 4.49 7.19
N GLU A 76 6.07 4.84 8.39
CA GLU A 76 6.33 3.87 9.44
C GLU A 76 5.08 3.67 10.29
N GLU A 77 4.77 2.43 10.57
CA GLU A 77 3.60 2.05 11.36
C GLU A 77 4.00 1.14 12.52
N PHE A 78 3.35 1.37 13.65
CA PHE A 78 3.48 0.52 14.82
C PHE A 78 2.18 -0.27 14.99
N SER A 79 2.27 -1.58 14.93
CA SER A 79 1.12 -2.45 15.21
C SER A 79 1.19 -2.95 16.65
N ILE A 80 0.12 -2.66 17.40
CA ILE A 80 -0.11 -3.18 18.75
C ILE A 80 -1.29 -4.15 18.80
N THR A 81 -1.98 -4.31 17.67
CA THR A 81 -3.14 -5.17 17.55
C THR A 81 -2.70 -6.62 17.36
N ASN A 82 -3.45 -7.56 17.94
CA ASN A 82 -3.25 -8.98 17.70
C ASN A 82 -3.33 -9.28 16.19
N LYS A 83 -2.35 -10.04 15.67
CA LYS A 83 -2.19 -10.34 14.25
C LYS A 83 -3.44 -10.99 13.66
N GLN A 84 -3.99 -12.01 14.29
CA GLN A 84 -5.17 -12.75 13.82
C GLN A 84 -6.39 -11.83 13.73
N LYS A 85 -6.57 -10.97 14.74
CA LYS A 85 -7.65 -9.98 14.73
C LYS A 85 -7.48 -8.95 13.62
N ARG A 86 -6.25 -8.46 13.38
CA ARG A 86 -5.93 -7.51 12.32
C ARG A 86 -6.27 -8.08 10.94
N ILE A 87 -5.90 -9.35 10.69
CA ILE A 87 -6.20 -10.05 9.44
C ILE A 87 -7.72 -10.15 9.24
N LEU A 88 -8.45 -10.64 10.24
CA LEU A 88 -9.91 -10.72 10.16
C LEU A 88 -10.57 -9.37 9.87
N ASP A 89 -10.26 -8.37 10.70
CA ASP A 89 -10.86 -7.03 10.59
C ASP A 89 -10.60 -6.40 9.21
N ALA A 90 -9.44 -6.68 8.59
CA ALA A 90 -9.10 -6.14 7.27
C ALA A 90 -9.83 -6.84 6.12
N PHE A 91 -9.99 -8.16 6.18
CA PHE A 91 -10.53 -8.93 5.05
C PHE A 91 -12.02 -9.21 5.13
N GLU A 92 -12.64 -9.24 6.31
CA GLU A 92 -14.03 -9.63 6.48
C GLU A 92 -15.01 -8.77 5.64
N ALA A 93 -14.94 -7.47 5.77
CA ALA A 93 -15.86 -6.58 5.07
C ALA A 93 -15.62 -6.57 3.54
N PRO A 94 -14.37 -6.45 3.02
CA PRO A 94 -14.13 -6.48 1.58
C PRO A 94 -14.49 -7.81 0.91
N LEU A 95 -14.28 -8.94 1.58
CA LEU A 95 -14.66 -10.25 1.04
C LEU A 95 -16.16 -10.46 1.06
N SER A 96 -16.84 -10.16 2.18
CA SER A 96 -18.28 -10.30 2.31
C SER A 96 -19.05 -9.43 1.31
N SER A 97 -18.54 -8.24 1.05
CA SER A 97 -19.12 -7.27 0.10
C SER A 97 -18.70 -7.51 -1.35
N ARG A 98 -17.80 -8.46 -1.61
CA ARG A 98 -17.18 -8.71 -2.93
C ARG A 98 -16.46 -7.48 -3.51
N PHE A 99 -15.82 -6.71 -2.65
CA PHE A 99 -15.08 -5.50 -3.03
C PHE A 99 -13.57 -5.73 -3.14
N LEU A 100 -13.09 -6.93 -2.81
CA LEU A 100 -11.68 -7.30 -2.99
C LEU A 100 -11.51 -8.11 -4.28
N TRP A 101 -10.64 -7.61 -5.14
CA TRP A 101 -10.21 -8.23 -6.38
C TRP A 101 -8.73 -8.56 -6.29
N ALA A 102 -8.34 -9.74 -6.70
CA ALA A 102 -6.94 -10.16 -6.71
C ALA A 102 -6.49 -10.50 -8.14
N HIS A 103 -5.26 -10.13 -8.47
CA HIS A 103 -4.63 -10.56 -9.71
C HIS A 103 -4.35 -12.07 -9.67
N THR A 104 -4.28 -12.71 -10.84
CA THR A 104 -3.98 -14.15 -10.95
C THR A 104 -2.69 -14.53 -10.22
N ASP A 105 -1.64 -13.72 -10.31
CA ASP A 105 -0.37 -13.97 -9.62
C ASP A 105 -0.51 -14.05 -8.08
N VAL A 106 -1.48 -13.35 -7.52
CA VAL A 106 -1.80 -13.44 -6.07
C VAL A 106 -2.59 -14.72 -5.77
N LEU A 107 -3.52 -15.09 -6.69
CA LEU A 107 -4.37 -16.28 -6.55
C LEU A 107 -3.59 -17.58 -6.76
N ASP A 108 -2.58 -17.56 -7.63
CA ASP A 108 -1.71 -18.71 -7.90
C ASP A 108 -0.53 -18.78 -6.92
N GLY A 109 -0.43 -17.83 -5.99
CA GLY A 109 0.65 -17.71 -5.03
C GLY A 109 0.27 -18.13 -3.60
N PRO A 110 1.25 -18.12 -2.69
CA PRO A 110 1.06 -18.54 -1.29
C PRO A 110 0.05 -17.67 -0.51
N ALA A 111 -0.22 -16.46 -0.95
CA ALA A 111 -1.20 -15.58 -0.31
C ALA A 111 -2.62 -16.16 -0.35
N TYR A 112 -2.99 -16.82 -1.46
CA TYR A 112 -4.28 -17.47 -1.59
C TYR A 112 -4.38 -18.70 -0.69
N ASP A 113 -3.34 -19.54 -0.64
CA ASP A 113 -3.33 -20.72 0.23
C ASP A 113 -3.43 -20.32 1.70
N GLN A 114 -2.68 -19.30 2.12
CA GLN A 114 -2.78 -18.76 3.47
C GLN A 114 -4.18 -18.22 3.79
N MET A 115 -4.81 -17.53 2.85
CA MET A 115 -6.16 -16.99 3.04
C MET A 115 -7.21 -18.10 3.16
N ARG A 116 -7.12 -19.15 2.31
CA ARG A 116 -8.03 -20.31 2.33
C ARG A 116 -7.93 -21.09 3.64
N ASP A 117 -6.71 -21.28 4.11
CA ASP A 117 -6.41 -22.16 5.25
C ASP A 117 -6.34 -21.39 6.60
N PHE A 118 -6.53 -20.07 6.56
CA PHE A 118 -6.43 -19.22 7.74
C PHE A 118 -7.47 -19.58 8.82
N ASN A 119 -6.95 -19.85 10.02
CA ASN A 119 -7.77 -20.11 11.20
C ASN A 119 -7.42 -19.11 12.32
N PRO A 120 -8.33 -18.19 12.68
CA PRO A 120 -8.04 -17.14 13.67
C PRO A 120 -7.82 -17.68 15.09
N ALA A 121 -8.14 -18.95 15.35
CA ALA A 121 -7.88 -19.58 16.65
C ALA A 121 -6.44 -20.14 16.77
N LEU A 122 -5.70 -20.22 15.66
CA LEU A 122 -4.34 -20.71 15.64
C LEU A 122 -3.34 -19.56 15.63
N THR A 123 -2.28 -19.66 16.43
CA THR A 123 -1.21 -18.65 16.51
C THR A 123 0.03 -18.99 15.68
N ASN A 124 0.23 -20.29 15.38
CA ASN A 124 1.38 -20.80 14.63
C ASN A 124 0.93 -21.36 13.29
N GLN A 125 0.62 -20.49 12.36
CA GLN A 125 0.26 -20.83 10.99
C GLN A 125 1.00 -19.90 10.03
N PRO A 126 1.22 -20.32 8.78
CA PRO A 126 1.73 -19.42 7.74
C PRO A 126 0.68 -18.32 7.46
N ASP A 127 1.00 -17.08 7.77
CA ASP A 127 0.05 -15.96 7.62
C ASP A 127 0.75 -14.64 7.22
N ASP A 128 2.02 -14.67 6.86
CA ASP A 128 2.80 -13.46 6.57
C ASP A 128 2.33 -12.71 5.32
N PHE A 129 1.91 -13.44 4.30
CA PHE A 129 1.38 -12.84 3.07
C PHE A 129 0.02 -12.17 3.31
N ILE A 130 -0.88 -12.84 4.03
CA ILE A 130 -2.20 -12.25 4.33
C ILE A 130 -2.08 -11.13 5.38
N ASP A 131 -1.14 -11.20 6.30
CA ASP A 131 -0.88 -10.13 7.25
C ASP A 131 -0.36 -8.86 6.56
N SER A 132 0.57 -9.02 5.64
CA SER A 132 1.03 -7.93 4.77
C SER A 132 -0.13 -7.34 3.95
N GLY A 133 -1.01 -8.19 3.39
CA GLY A 133 -2.22 -7.79 2.70
C GLY A 133 -3.19 -7.01 3.61
N ALA A 134 -3.40 -7.48 4.83
CA ALA A 134 -4.21 -6.81 5.84
C ALA A 134 -3.66 -5.42 6.18
N GLY A 135 -2.34 -5.32 6.34
CA GLY A 135 -1.66 -4.03 6.52
C GLY A 135 -1.92 -3.06 5.37
N ALA A 136 -1.85 -3.54 4.12
CA ALA A 136 -2.12 -2.72 2.94
C ALA A 136 -3.60 -2.29 2.82
N ILE A 137 -4.55 -3.18 3.11
CA ILE A 137 -6.00 -2.88 3.09
C ILE A 137 -6.36 -1.84 4.13
N SER A 138 -5.73 -1.88 5.30
CA SER A 138 -5.99 -0.96 6.41
C SER A 138 -5.51 0.47 6.14
N GLN A 139 -4.73 0.69 5.07
CA GLN A 139 -4.22 2.01 4.72
C GLN A 139 -5.30 2.90 4.11
N THR A 140 -5.24 4.18 4.45
CA THR A 140 -6.04 5.18 3.73
C THR A 140 -5.52 5.31 2.30
N PRO A 141 -6.36 5.11 1.27
CA PRO A 141 -5.93 5.20 -0.11
C PRO A 141 -5.33 6.58 -0.43
N VAL A 142 -4.12 6.58 -1.00
CA VAL A 142 -3.52 7.79 -1.53
C VAL A 142 -4.13 8.06 -2.90
N ARG A 143 -4.84 9.17 -3.03
CA ARG A 143 -5.30 9.65 -4.35
C ARG A 143 -4.12 10.26 -5.07
N ILE A 144 -3.64 9.61 -6.11
CA ILE A 144 -2.72 10.24 -7.05
C ILE A 144 -3.54 11.26 -7.82
N GLY A 145 -3.26 12.55 -7.60
CA GLY A 145 -3.90 13.61 -8.37
C GLY A 145 -3.65 13.34 -9.85
N LYS A 146 -4.71 13.37 -10.66
CA LYS A 146 -4.54 13.35 -12.11
C LYS A 146 -3.68 14.55 -12.46
N VAL A 147 -2.47 14.34 -12.97
CA VAL A 147 -1.68 15.44 -13.54
C VAL A 147 -2.41 15.85 -14.80
N VAL A 148 -3.32 16.78 -14.65
CA VAL A 148 -3.90 17.49 -15.79
C VAL A 148 -2.76 18.36 -16.29
N GLY A 149 -2.26 18.06 -17.50
CA GLY A 149 -1.29 18.94 -18.14
C GLY A 149 -1.81 20.38 -18.08
N ILE A 150 -0.99 21.28 -17.54
CA ILE A 150 -1.36 22.69 -17.43
C ILE A 150 -1.65 23.15 -18.87
N PRO A 151 -2.89 23.55 -19.20
CA PRO A 151 -3.15 24.15 -20.50
C PRO A 151 -2.34 25.43 -20.57
N THR A 152 -1.47 25.58 -21.57
CA THR A 152 -0.78 26.82 -21.85
C THR A 152 -1.80 27.83 -22.38
N GLY A 153 -2.55 28.44 -21.49
CA GLY A 153 -3.56 29.44 -21.83
C GLY A 153 -4.56 29.54 -20.70
N HIS A 154 -4.45 30.59 -19.88
CA HIS A 154 -5.36 31.00 -18.81
C HIS A 154 -5.96 29.83 -18.02
N ALA A 155 -5.21 29.33 -17.06
CA ALA A 155 -5.74 28.44 -16.04
C ALA A 155 -6.90 29.16 -15.34
N ARG A 156 -8.13 28.70 -15.57
CA ARG A 156 -9.22 28.99 -14.67
C ARG A 156 -8.80 28.37 -13.33
N GLU A 157 -8.81 29.19 -12.30
CA GLU A 157 -8.57 28.72 -10.95
C GLU A 157 -9.74 27.80 -10.58
N ASP A 158 -9.53 26.49 -10.59
CA ASP A 158 -10.56 25.45 -10.39
C ASP A 158 -11.26 25.50 -9.02
N TRP A 159 -10.85 26.43 -8.16
CA TRP A 159 -11.47 26.67 -6.86
C TRP A 159 -12.57 27.74 -6.90
N GLN A 160 -12.70 28.48 -8.01
CA GLN A 160 -13.79 29.40 -8.18
C GLN A 160 -15.02 28.66 -8.71
N LEU A 161 -16.01 28.48 -7.84
CA LEU A 161 -17.33 28.00 -8.23
C LEU A 161 -17.89 28.95 -9.30
N SER A 162 -18.40 28.38 -10.40
CA SER A 162 -19.09 29.21 -11.40
C SER A 162 -20.33 29.83 -10.76
N ASP A 163 -20.62 31.09 -11.05
CA ASP A 163 -21.73 31.88 -10.48
C ASP A 163 -23.13 31.23 -10.60
N GLY A 164 -23.24 30.04 -11.18
CA GLY A 164 -24.48 29.28 -11.34
C GLY A 164 -24.74 28.16 -10.35
N ASP A 165 -23.73 27.75 -9.55
CA ASP A 165 -23.85 26.55 -8.73
C ASP A 165 -24.24 26.81 -7.26
N HIS A 166 -24.70 28.01 -6.94
CA HIS A 166 -25.03 28.38 -5.56
C HIS A 166 -26.50 28.27 -5.17
N LEU A 167 -27.35 27.83 -6.07
CA LEU A 167 -28.76 27.60 -5.75
C LEU A 167 -28.95 26.14 -5.30
N VAL A 168 -28.59 25.86 -4.05
CA VAL A 168 -29.16 24.76 -3.32
C VAL A 168 -30.49 25.25 -2.76
N ASP A 169 -31.59 24.97 -3.45
CA ASP A 169 -32.91 25.10 -2.88
C ASP A 169 -33.02 24.12 -1.70
N VAL A 170 -32.98 24.68 -0.51
CA VAL A 170 -33.32 23.94 0.72
C VAL A 170 -34.79 24.20 0.99
N ASP A 171 -35.66 23.41 0.40
CA ASP A 171 -37.07 23.38 0.80
C ASP A 171 -37.16 22.71 2.19
N TYR A 172 -37.80 23.44 3.11
CA TYR A 172 -38.17 23.01 4.45
C TYR A 172 -39.47 22.18 4.41
#